data_6115f2e9d16bdb4b5be1488bd6d9284a
#
_entry.id   6115f2e9d16bdb4b5be1488bd6d9284a
#
_cell.length_a   1.000
_cell.length_b   1.000
_cell.length_c   1.000
_cell.angle_alpha   90.00
_cell.angle_beta   90.00
_cell.angle_gamma   90.00
#
_symmetry.space_group_name_H-M   'P 1'
#
loop_
_entity.id
_entity.type
_entity.pdbx_description
1 polymer ?
#
loop_
_entity_poly.entity_id
_entity_poly.type
_entity_poly.pdbx_seq_one_letter_code
_entity_poly.pdbx_strand_id
1 'polypeptide(L)'
;MALPPKVYQFLVGLFASLGSLLYGYDLGVIAQVIASGAFKREFNDPDPNAKGAVVSVFTGGAFFGAMFGGPIGDYLGRRLTILIGACVFMLGGALQTAAVNLNYLYAGRVLAGVGVGQLVMIIPLYQSELAHPSIRGRIGGLVQFMLGIGALAAAWISYGVDIGFDASQNAQFRVSLGIQVVPAFFLAALIMLFPESPRWLISKGKVEQGLQNLAKLHAHGDTSDAWVQAEFEQIQEALTYEREHEAQSYMELFRDRSCFRRLFLACALQASVQMTGVSAIQYYSVTIYNQMGISGTDALKYQAISSVLALCGQALCIAFIDRLGRRWTLIGGNLGNCLTFIVSTTMLAVFPPGATGNKSASWGFIAVTWLYNFCFSSTCGPLSWIIPAEIFDTKTRSKGVSIATMTSFAFNTMIGQVTELGMETAGWKFYLLFVICNFTNAIFFYCFLPETAKRPLEEMNYLFTNAPLFVPGMNKNDFPTDLERRVEEVAAKQGSISHAEHVEAKV
;
A
#
# COMPACT_ATOMS: atom_id res chain seq x y z
N MET A 1 19.52 -17.39 25.35
CA MET A 1 19.05 -16.05 25.75
C MET A 1 17.76 -15.75 25.04
N ALA A 2 16.68 -15.42 25.75
CA ALA A 2 15.43 -14.97 25.12
C ALA A 2 15.66 -13.61 24.49
N LEU A 3 15.14 -13.41 23.25
CA LEU A 3 15.24 -12.14 22.54
C LEU A 3 14.47 -11.04 23.30
N PRO A 4 14.97 -9.79 23.33
CA PRO A 4 14.20 -8.68 23.92
C PRO A 4 12.80 -8.60 23.28
N PRO A 5 11.72 -8.33 24.05
CA PRO A 5 10.34 -8.38 23.56
C PRO A 5 10.10 -7.53 22.28
N LYS A 6 10.63 -6.31 22.26
CA LYS A 6 10.51 -5.41 21.09
C LYS A 6 11.21 -5.96 19.83
N VAL A 7 12.34 -6.66 20.00
CA VAL A 7 13.05 -7.30 18.89
C VAL A 7 12.26 -8.49 18.38
N TYR A 8 11.70 -9.29 19.28
CA TYR A 8 10.84 -10.41 18.91
C TYR A 8 9.61 -9.95 18.11
N GLN A 9 8.90 -8.93 18.58
CA GLN A 9 7.76 -8.34 17.86
C GLN A 9 8.16 -7.81 16.49
N PHE A 10 9.30 -7.13 16.39
CA PHE A 10 9.82 -6.63 15.13
C PHE A 10 10.09 -7.76 14.14
N LEU A 11 10.71 -8.85 14.59
CA LEU A 11 10.98 -10.03 13.75
C LEU A 11 9.68 -10.74 13.31
N VAL A 12 8.69 -10.85 14.19
CA VAL A 12 7.36 -11.39 13.83
C VAL A 12 6.70 -10.50 12.77
N GLY A 13 6.74 -9.18 12.96
CA GLY A 13 6.21 -8.21 12.00
C GLY A 13 6.94 -8.27 10.66
N LEU A 14 8.27 -8.37 10.68
CA LEU A 14 9.10 -8.51 9.48
C LEU A 14 8.75 -9.79 8.72
N PHE A 15 8.62 -10.91 9.42
CA PHE A 15 8.25 -12.18 8.82
C PHE A 15 6.84 -12.13 8.20
N ALA A 16 5.85 -11.59 8.92
CA ALA A 16 4.50 -11.43 8.39
C ALA A 16 4.49 -10.55 7.12
N SER A 17 5.37 -9.55 7.04
CA SER A 17 5.51 -8.67 5.88
C SER A 17 5.98 -9.39 4.60
N LEU A 18 6.37 -10.66 4.66
CA LEU A 18 6.61 -11.48 3.46
C LEU A 18 5.38 -11.52 2.53
N GLY A 19 4.17 -11.44 3.08
CA GLY A 19 2.97 -11.34 2.23
C GLY A 19 2.89 -10.02 1.44
N SER A 20 3.39 -8.92 1.99
CA SER A 20 3.52 -7.65 1.25
C SER A 20 4.64 -7.73 0.20
N LEU A 21 5.71 -8.45 0.49
CA LEU A 21 6.78 -8.75 -0.47
C LEU A 21 6.23 -9.54 -1.67
N LEU A 22 5.33 -10.52 -1.44
CA LEU A 22 4.68 -11.27 -2.52
C LEU A 22 3.90 -10.35 -3.47
N TYR A 23 3.15 -9.40 -2.92
CA TYR A 23 2.43 -8.41 -3.72
C TYR A 23 3.38 -7.56 -4.55
N GLY A 24 4.43 -7.01 -3.93
CA GLY A 24 5.43 -6.23 -4.64
C GLY A 24 6.16 -7.01 -5.72
N TYR A 25 6.48 -8.29 -5.48
CA TYR A 25 7.10 -9.16 -6.45
C TYR A 25 6.21 -9.36 -7.68
N ASP A 26 4.93 -9.67 -7.47
CA ASP A 26 4.00 -9.89 -8.57
C ASP A 26 3.78 -8.62 -9.41
N LEU A 27 3.70 -7.45 -8.78
CA LEU A 27 3.64 -6.16 -9.47
C LEU A 27 4.88 -5.91 -10.36
N GLY A 28 6.06 -6.32 -9.90
CA GLY A 28 7.32 -6.11 -10.62
C GLY A 28 7.57 -7.12 -11.73
N VAL A 29 7.21 -8.39 -11.53
CA VAL A 29 7.57 -9.47 -12.46
C VAL A 29 6.77 -9.44 -13.76
N ILE A 30 5.51 -9.01 -13.71
CA ILE A 30 4.60 -9.16 -14.85
C ILE A 30 4.98 -8.29 -16.05
N ALA A 31 5.51 -7.09 -15.82
CA ALA A 31 6.00 -6.20 -16.88
C ALA A 31 7.04 -6.88 -17.77
N GLN A 32 7.91 -7.65 -17.14
CA GLN A 32 9.03 -8.31 -17.78
C GLN A 32 8.60 -9.62 -18.44
N VAL A 33 7.70 -10.36 -17.81
CA VAL A 33 7.14 -11.59 -18.35
C VAL A 33 6.39 -11.32 -19.67
N ILE A 34 5.49 -10.33 -19.68
CA ILE A 34 4.71 -9.97 -20.90
C ILE A 34 5.63 -9.49 -22.04
N ALA A 35 6.70 -8.77 -21.70
CA ALA A 35 7.65 -8.25 -22.69
C ALA A 35 8.63 -9.31 -23.22
N SER A 36 8.81 -10.44 -22.49
CA SER A 36 9.80 -11.47 -22.83
C SER A 36 9.51 -12.17 -24.18
N GLY A 37 10.58 -12.50 -24.92
CA GLY A 37 10.46 -13.22 -26.19
C GLY A 37 9.87 -14.62 -26.02
N ALA A 38 10.20 -15.31 -24.93
CA ALA A 38 9.68 -16.64 -24.62
C ALA A 38 8.16 -16.63 -24.39
N PHE A 39 7.65 -15.61 -23.66
CA PHE A 39 6.21 -15.42 -23.44
C PHE A 39 5.47 -15.19 -24.77
N LYS A 40 5.95 -14.27 -25.59
CA LYS A 40 5.34 -13.97 -26.91
C LYS A 40 5.28 -15.21 -27.81
N ARG A 41 6.34 -16.01 -27.80
CA ARG A 41 6.38 -17.24 -28.58
C ARG A 41 5.43 -18.30 -28.06
N GLU A 42 5.42 -18.57 -26.74
CA GLU A 42 4.58 -19.63 -26.13
C GLU A 42 3.09 -19.34 -26.28
N PHE A 43 2.70 -18.06 -26.21
CA PHE A 43 1.30 -17.64 -26.27
C PHE A 43 0.90 -17.00 -27.61
N ASN A 44 1.70 -17.19 -28.68
CA ASN A 44 1.45 -16.66 -30.04
C ASN A 44 1.26 -15.15 -30.11
N ASP A 45 2.11 -14.40 -29.39
CA ASP A 45 2.09 -12.94 -29.29
C ASP A 45 0.67 -12.38 -29.05
N PRO A 46 0.14 -12.52 -27.83
CA PRO A 46 -1.24 -12.17 -27.53
C PRO A 46 -1.55 -10.71 -27.91
N ASP A 47 -2.79 -10.46 -28.32
CA ASP A 47 -3.27 -9.11 -28.60
C ASP A 47 -3.25 -8.22 -27.33
N PRO A 48 -3.31 -6.88 -27.46
CA PRO A 48 -3.24 -5.96 -26.35
C PRO A 48 -4.31 -6.19 -25.28
N ASN A 49 -5.52 -6.60 -25.67
CA ASN A 49 -6.58 -6.93 -24.73
C ASN A 49 -6.23 -8.17 -23.90
N ALA A 50 -5.65 -9.20 -24.52
CA ALA A 50 -5.22 -10.41 -23.82
C ALA A 50 -4.04 -10.12 -22.87
N LYS A 51 -3.07 -9.28 -23.27
CA LYS A 51 -1.98 -8.83 -22.39
C LYS A 51 -2.54 -8.00 -21.20
N GLY A 52 -3.48 -7.09 -21.47
CA GLY A 52 -4.19 -6.36 -20.44
C GLY A 52 -4.93 -7.26 -19.47
N ALA A 53 -5.57 -8.33 -19.99
CA ALA A 53 -6.24 -9.32 -19.14
C ALA A 53 -5.27 -10.09 -18.25
N VAL A 54 -4.04 -10.41 -18.69
CA VAL A 54 -3.02 -11.03 -17.81
C VAL A 54 -2.73 -10.19 -16.59
N VAL A 55 -2.73 -8.86 -16.72
CA VAL A 55 -2.53 -7.93 -15.61
C VAL A 55 -3.81 -7.77 -14.77
N SER A 56 -4.92 -7.46 -15.42
CA SER A 56 -6.16 -7.05 -14.78
C SER A 56 -6.85 -8.15 -13.98
N VAL A 57 -6.79 -9.41 -14.43
CA VAL A 57 -7.41 -10.53 -13.69
C VAL A 57 -6.74 -10.81 -12.34
N PHE A 58 -5.45 -10.51 -12.19
CA PHE A 58 -4.77 -10.59 -10.89
C PHE A 58 -5.31 -9.57 -9.91
N THR A 59 -5.38 -8.31 -10.31
CA THR A 59 -5.89 -7.23 -9.46
C THR A 59 -7.40 -7.36 -9.21
N GLY A 60 -8.14 -7.89 -10.19
CA GLY A 60 -9.53 -8.29 -10.01
C GLY A 60 -9.68 -9.41 -8.96
N GLY A 61 -8.80 -10.41 -9.00
CA GLY A 61 -8.72 -11.43 -7.94
C GLY A 61 -8.40 -10.82 -6.57
N ALA A 62 -7.47 -9.87 -6.52
CA ALA A 62 -7.09 -9.18 -5.28
C ALA A 62 -8.24 -8.34 -4.69
N PHE A 63 -9.09 -7.76 -5.52
CA PHE A 63 -10.33 -7.10 -5.07
C PHE A 63 -11.20 -8.06 -4.25
N PHE A 64 -11.47 -9.26 -4.75
CA PHE A 64 -12.25 -10.26 -4.02
C PHE A 64 -11.50 -10.81 -2.81
N GLY A 65 -10.18 -11.01 -2.92
CA GLY A 65 -9.33 -11.41 -1.79
C GLY A 65 -9.40 -10.42 -0.63
N ALA A 66 -9.31 -9.13 -0.91
CA ALA A 66 -9.42 -8.07 0.09
C ALA A 66 -10.84 -7.97 0.69
N MET A 67 -11.87 -8.18 -0.11
CA MET A 67 -13.26 -8.16 0.33
C MET A 67 -13.54 -9.25 1.37
N PHE A 68 -13.01 -10.45 1.17
CA PHE A 68 -13.24 -11.59 2.07
C PHE A 68 -12.17 -11.71 3.17
N GLY A 69 -11.00 -11.08 3.02
CA GLY A 69 -9.88 -11.19 3.95
C GLY A 69 -10.20 -10.74 5.37
N GLY A 70 -10.95 -9.65 5.53
CA GLY A 70 -11.40 -9.16 6.83
C GLY A 70 -12.34 -10.14 7.54
N PRO A 71 -13.50 -10.48 6.95
CA PRO A 71 -14.44 -11.45 7.52
C PRO A 71 -13.82 -12.82 7.83
N ILE A 72 -12.98 -13.35 6.96
CA ILE A 72 -12.25 -14.61 7.20
C ILE A 72 -11.31 -14.46 8.40
N GLY A 73 -10.59 -13.33 8.49
CA GLY A 73 -9.67 -13.02 9.59
C GLY A 73 -10.37 -12.88 10.93
N ASP A 74 -11.59 -12.37 10.95
CA ASP A 74 -12.40 -12.26 12.16
C ASP A 74 -12.99 -13.63 12.57
N TYR A 75 -13.30 -14.49 11.63
CA TYR A 75 -13.86 -15.81 11.92
C TYR A 75 -12.78 -16.84 12.32
N LEU A 76 -11.74 -17.02 11.48
CA LEU A 76 -10.70 -18.05 11.64
C LEU A 76 -9.48 -17.61 12.46
N GLY A 77 -9.28 -16.32 12.62
CA GLY A 77 -8.06 -15.73 13.22
C GLY A 77 -7.05 -15.29 12.17
N ARG A 78 -6.07 -14.51 12.65
CA ARG A 78 -5.14 -13.85 11.73
C ARG A 78 -4.16 -14.82 11.11
N ARG A 79 -3.60 -15.76 11.88
CA ARG A 79 -2.63 -16.73 11.40
C ARG A 79 -3.19 -17.69 10.35
N LEU A 80 -4.37 -18.26 10.61
CA LEU A 80 -5.02 -19.17 9.64
C LEU A 80 -5.38 -18.42 8.35
N THR A 81 -5.81 -17.18 8.44
CA THR A 81 -6.12 -16.36 7.27
C THR A 81 -4.87 -16.07 6.44
N ILE A 82 -3.73 -15.77 7.09
CA ILE A 82 -2.44 -15.62 6.40
C ILE A 82 -2.01 -16.94 5.75
N LEU A 83 -2.15 -18.06 6.46
CA LEU A 83 -1.84 -19.39 5.91
C LEU A 83 -2.66 -19.69 4.66
N ILE A 84 -3.98 -19.49 4.71
CA ILE A 84 -4.89 -19.73 3.58
C ILE A 84 -4.51 -18.81 2.40
N GLY A 85 -4.28 -17.52 2.65
CA GLY A 85 -3.86 -16.57 1.61
C GLY A 85 -2.55 -16.98 0.95
N ALA A 86 -1.55 -17.39 1.73
CA ALA A 86 -0.27 -17.88 1.23
C ALA A 86 -0.42 -19.18 0.42
N CYS A 87 -1.24 -20.12 0.86
CA CYS A 87 -1.51 -21.37 0.13
C CYS A 87 -2.23 -21.11 -1.20
N VAL A 88 -3.24 -20.23 -1.21
CA VAL A 88 -3.96 -19.84 -2.43
C VAL A 88 -3.01 -19.13 -3.40
N PHE A 89 -2.13 -18.23 -2.89
CA PHE A 89 -1.11 -17.59 -3.71
C PHE A 89 -0.11 -18.60 -4.29
N MET A 90 0.38 -19.54 -3.50
CA MET A 90 1.29 -20.61 -3.98
C MET A 90 0.64 -21.44 -5.10
N LEU A 91 -0.62 -21.83 -4.92
CA LEU A 91 -1.36 -22.55 -5.96
C LEU A 91 -1.46 -21.73 -7.25
N GLY A 92 -1.82 -20.43 -7.13
CA GLY A 92 -1.85 -19.50 -8.25
C GLY A 92 -0.49 -19.35 -8.92
N GLY A 93 0.60 -19.20 -8.15
CA GLY A 93 1.98 -19.10 -8.65
C GLY A 93 2.45 -20.39 -9.37
N ALA A 94 2.11 -21.54 -8.83
CA ALA A 94 2.41 -22.84 -9.45
C ALA A 94 1.66 -22.99 -10.80
N LEU A 95 0.38 -22.61 -10.86
CA LEU A 95 -0.39 -22.62 -12.08
C LEU A 95 0.19 -21.65 -13.14
N GLN A 96 0.58 -20.45 -12.75
CA GLN A 96 1.21 -19.48 -13.64
C GLN A 96 2.53 -20.05 -14.22
N THR A 97 3.35 -20.69 -13.39
CA THR A 97 4.63 -21.28 -13.78
C THR A 97 4.45 -22.43 -14.77
N ALA A 98 3.40 -23.25 -14.56
CA ALA A 98 3.07 -24.41 -15.39
C ALA A 98 2.20 -24.06 -16.62
N ALA A 99 1.84 -22.77 -16.84
CA ALA A 99 0.92 -22.38 -17.88
C ALA A 99 1.41 -22.79 -19.28
N VAL A 100 0.50 -23.44 -20.02
CA VAL A 100 0.67 -23.86 -21.43
C VAL A 100 -0.25 -23.10 -22.40
N ASN A 101 -1.22 -22.36 -21.87
CA ASN A 101 -2.11 -21.49 -22.61
C ASN A 101 -2.57 -20.32 -21.75
N LEU A 102 -3.13 -19.27 -22.39
CA LEU A 102 -3.55 -18.05 -21.72
C LEU A 102 -4.65 -18.29 -20.67
N ASN A 103 -5.61 -19.17 -20.93
CA ASN A 103 -6.68 -19.44 -19.97
C ASN A 103 -6.14 -20.05 -18.66
N TYR A 104 -5.13 -20.91 -18.78
CA TYR A 104 -4.45 -21.48 -17.63
C TYR A 104 -3.68 -20.42 -16.84
N LEU A 105 -3.01 -19.51 -17.59
CA LEU A 105 -2.32 -18.37 -16.97
C LEU A 105 -3.31 -17.45 -16.25
N TYR A 106 -4.46 -17.11 -16.85
CA TYR A 106 -5.51 -16.30 -16.23
C TYR A 106 -6.03 -16.92 -14.94
N ALA A 107 -6.32 -18.23 -14.94
CA ALA A 107 -6.74 -18.93 -13.73
C ALA A 107 -5.71 -18.82 -12.62
N GLY A 108 -4.43 -19.03 -12.95
CA GLY A 108 -3.32 -18.85 -12.00
C GLY A 108 -3.21 -17.42 -11.47
N ARG A 109 -3.39 -16.42 -12.35
CA ARG A 109 -3.38 -14.99 -11.99
C ARG A 109 -4.53 -14.62 -11.06
N VAL A 110 -5.76 -15.08 -11.33
CA VAL A 110 -6.93 -14.84 -10.45
C VAL A 110 -6.67 -15.42 -9.06
N LEU A 111 -6.23 -16.69 -8.97
CA LEU A 111 -5.96 -17.33 -7.68
C LEU A 111 -4.85 -16.64 -6.91
N ALA A 112 -3.74 -16.30 -7.57
CA ALA A 112 -2.66 -15.55 -6.92
C ALA A 112 -3.16 -14.17 -6.45
N GLY A 113 -4.00 -13.49 -7.24
CA GLY A 113 -4.65 -12.25 -6.86
C GLY A 113 -5.50 -12.39 -5.60
N VAL A 114 -6.38 -13.39 -5.53
CA VAL A 114 -7.20 -13.66 -4.33
C VAL A 114 -6.31 -13.88 -3.11
N GLY A 115 -5.24 -14.66 -3.24
CA GLY A 115 -4.28 -14.89 -2.14
C GLY A 115 -3.62 -13.59 -1.68
N VAL A 116 -3.11 -12.78 -2.61
CA VAL A 116 -2.47 -11.50 -2.29
C VAL A 116 -3.45 -10.51 -1.67
N GLY A 117 -4.67 -10.38 -2.24
CA GLY A 117 -5.67 -9.45 -1.69
C GLY A 117 -6.01 -9.77 -0.24
N GLN A 118 -6.13 -11.05 0.10
CA GLN A 118 -6.33 -11.52 1.46
C GLN A 118 -5.12 -11.17 2.35
N LEU A 119 -3.89 -11.40 1.88
CA LEU A 119 -2.66 -11.09 2.63
C LEU A 119 -2.49 -9.59 2.87
N VAL A 120 -2.70 -8.77 1.85
CA VAL A 120 -2.58 -7.29 1.95
C VAL A 120 -3.55 -6.71 2.98
N MET A 121 -4.72 -7.33 3.14
CA MET A 121 -5.72 -6.89 4.13
C MET A 121 -5.40 -7.35 5.54
N ILE A 122 -4.99 -8.62 5.72
CA ILE A 122 -4.84 -9.23 7.06
C ILE A 122 -3.51 -8.92 7.73
N ILE A 123 -2.41 -8.75 6.98
CA ILE A 123 -1.07 -8.57 7.54
C ILE A 123 -0.92 -7.26 8.31
N PRO A 124 -1.32 -6.08 7.79
CA PRO A 124 -1.27 -4.85 8.57
C PRO A 124 -2.09 -4.94 9.86
N LEU A 125 -3.25 -5.61 9.80
CA LEU A 125 -4.09 -5.83 10.97
C LEU A 125 -3.38 -6.70 12.02
N TYR A 126 -2.84 -7.85 11.61
CA TYR A 126 -2.06 -8.74 12.48
C TYR A 126 -0.89 -8.00 13.12
N GLN A 127 -0.13 -7.26 12.35
CA GLN A 127 1.02 -6.49 12.84
C GLN A 127 0.62 -5.42 13.86
N SER A 128 -0.47 -4.70 13.61
CA SER A 128 -0.96 -3.66 14.52
C SER A 128 -1.46 -4.21 15.86
N GLU A 129 -1.97 -5.44 15.85
CA GLU A 129 -2.48 -6.14 17.05
C GLU A 129 -1.37 -6.80 17.89
N LEU A 130 -0.20 -7.08 17.30
CA LEU A 130 0.95 -7.64 18.01
C LEU A 130 1.95 -6.59 18.49
N ALA A 131 1.97 -5.43 17.85
CA ALA A 131 3.01 -4.43 18.06
C ALA A 131 2.76 -3.58 19.31
N HIS A 132 3.79 -3.47 20.16
CA HIS A 132 3.80 -2.52 21.24
C HIS A 132 3.61 -1.08 20.69
N PRO A 133 2.82 -0.20 21.33
CA PRO A 133 2.54 1.15 20.85
C PRO A 133 3.78 1.94 20.41
N SER A 134 4.90 1.80 21.14
CA SER A 134 6.16 2.53 20.83
C SER A 134 6.85 2.13 19.51
N ILE A 135 6.54 0.95 18.95
CA ILE A 135 7.14 0.44 17.69
C ILE A 135 6.11 0.13 16.61
N ARG A 136 4.81 0.34 16.90
CA ARG A 136 3.70 0.05 15.97
C ARG A 136 3.87 0.78 14.64
N GLY A 137 4.24 2.05 14.65
CA GLY A 137 4.49 2.82 13.43
C GLY A 137 5.65 2.25 12.59
N ARG A 138 6.72 1.79 13.23
CA ARG A 138 7.85 1.16 12.52
C ARG A 138 7.46 -0.17 11.89
N ILE A 139 6.69 -0.99 12.61
CA ILE A 139 6.20 -2.28 12.11
C ILE A 139 5.21 -2.06 10.95
N GLY A 140 4.29 -1.11 11.06
CA GLY A 140 3.40 -0.74 9.95
C GLY A 140 4.13 -0.25 8.71
N GLY A 141 5.25 0.47 8.88
CA GLY A 141 6.12 0.89 7.77
C GLY A 141 6.79 -0.27 7.03
N LEU A 142 6.98 -1.43 7.68
CA LEU A 142 7.55 -2.62 7.04
C LEU A 142 6.68 -3.14 5.89
N VAL A 143 5.38 -2.98 5.95
CA VAL A 143 4.45 -3.42 4.89
C VAL A 143 4.82 -2.78 3.56
N GLN A 144 4.91 -1.46 3.54
CA GLN A 144 5.25 -0.72 2.32
C GLN A 144 6.70 -0.95 1.88
N PHE A 145 7.62 -1.03 2.82
CA PHE A 145 9.03 -1.27 2.54
C PHE A 145 9.26 -2.67 1.93
N MET A 146 8.60 -3.70 2.46
CA MET A 146 8.67 -5.05 1.92
C MET A 146 8.02 -5.18 0.55
N LEU A 147 6.95 -4.43 0.29
CA LEU A 147 6.39 -4.30 -1.06
C LEU A 147 7.45 -3.76 -2.04
N GLY A 148 8.17 -2.71 -1.67
CA GLY A 148 9.27 -2.17 -2.46
C GLY A 148 10.41 -3.17 -2.68
N ILE A 149 10.80 -3.93 -1.65
CA ILE A 149 11.81 -5.00 -1.76
C ILE A 149 11.33 -6.10 -2.70
N GLY A 150 10.04 -6.48 -2.66
CA GLY A 150 9.46 -7.46 -3.56
C GLY A 150 9.57 -7.03 -5.03
N ALA A 151 9.20 -5.79 -5.33
CA ALA A 151 9.32 -5.22 -6.68
C ALA A 151 10.77 -5.12 -7.15
N LEU A 152 11.69 -4.74 -6.26
CA LEU A 152 13.12 -4.73 -6.53
C LEU A 152 13.64 -6.15 -6.85
N ALA A 153 13.28 -7.14 -6.03
CA ALA A 153 13.69 -8.52 -6.24
C ALA A 153 13.17 -9.06 -7.57
N ALA A 154 11.90 -8.80 -7.91
CA ALA A 154 11.31 -9.19 -9.18
C ALA A 154 12.08 -8.61 -10.38
N ALA A 155 12.40 -7.31 -10.33
CA ALA A 155 13.10 -6.64 -11.41
C ALA A 155 14.50 -7.20 -11.64
N TRP A 156 15.29 -7.39 -10.57
CA TRP A 156 16.67 -7.92 -10.67
C TRP A 156 16.70 -9.41 -11.02
N ILE A 157 15.77 -10.21 -10.48
CA ILE A 157 15.66 -11.63 -10.82
C ILE A 157 15.31 -11.79 -12.30
N SER A 158 14.32 -11.06 -12.80
CA SER A 158 13.93 -11.15 -14.21
C SER A 158 15.03 -10.66 -15.17
N TYR A 159 15.77 -9.62 -14.76
CA TYR A 159 16.97 -9.19 -15.51
C TYR A 159 18.04 -10.29 -15.55
N GLY A 160 18.30 -10.95 -14.40
CA GLY A 160 19.25 -12.07 -14.34
C GLY A 160 18.80 -13.28 -15.15
N VAL A 161 17.50 -13.58 -15.14
CA VAL A 161 16.89 -14.65 -15.92
C VAL A 161 16.99 -14.38 -17.44
N ASP A 162 16.80 -13.13 -17.85
CA ASP A 162 16.92 -12.72 -19.25
C ASP A 162 18.35 -12.88 -19.79
N ILE A 163 19.36 -12.64 -18.96
CA ILE A 163 20.76 -12.86 -19.30
C ILE A 163 21.11 -14.37 -19.33
N GLY A 164 20.52 -15.14 -18.41
CA GLY A 164 20.85 -16.54 -18.22
C GLY A 164 20.14 -17.52 -19.17
N PHE A 165 19.02 -17.12 -19.78
CA PHE A 165 18.19 -17.97 -20.63
C PHE A 165 17.86 -17.25 -21.96
N ASP A 166 18.06 -17.95 -23.05
CA ASP A 166 17.66 -17.44 -24.36
C ASP A 166 16.13 -17.35 -24.52
N ALA A 167 15.68 -16.44 -25.38
CA ALA A 167 14.26 -16.29 -25.74
C ALA A 167 13.65 -17.58 -26.34
N SER A 168 14.48 -18.54 -26.77
CA SER A 168 14.05 -19.86 -27.22
C SER A 168 13.61 -20.78 -26.09
N GLN A 169 13.93 -20.47 -24.84
CA GLN A 169 13.66 -21.30 -23.68
C GLN A 169 12.49 -20.75 -22.85
N ASN A 170 11.47 -21.57 -22.61
CA ASN A 170 10.34 -21.20 -21.76
C ASN A 170 10.75 -20.93 -20.29
N ALA A 171 11.94 -21.37 -19.89
CA ALA A 171 12.52 -21.06 -18.61
C ALA A 171 12.61 -19.53 -18.36
N GLN A 172 12.78 -18.71 -19.41
CA GLN A 172 12.90 -17.26 -19.29
C GLN A 172 11.73 -16.60 -18.54
N PHE A 173 10.48 -16.99 -18.79
CA PHE A 173 9.33 -16.45 -18.05
C PHE A 173 8.89 -17.35 -16.88
N ARG A 174 9.04 -18.69 -16.99
CA ARG A 174 8.61 -19.63 -15.97
C ARG A 174 9.42 -19.53 -14.69
N VAL A 175 10.74 -19.32 -14.77
CA VAL A 175 11.59 -19.12 -13.58
C VAL A 175 11.21 -17.85 -12.87
N SER A 176 11.01 -16.75 -13.59
CA SER A 176 10.59 -15.47 -13.01
C SER A 176 9.25 -15.58 -12.27
N LEU A 177 8.27 -16.30 -12.85
CA LEU A 177 6.97 -16.57 -12.19
C LEU A 177 7.08 -17.62 -11.09
N GLY A 178 7.99 -18.58 -11.17
CA GLY A 178 8.14 -19.67 -10.19
C GLY A 178 8.75 -19.20 -8.86
N ILE A 179 9.70 -18.28 -8.91
CA ILE A 179 10.43 -17.81 -7.71
C ILE A 179 9.49 -17.19 -6.68
N GLN A 180 8.38 -16.57 -7.09
CA GLN A 180 7.38 -16.00 -6.16
C GLN A 180 6.78 -17.04 -5.20
N VAL A 181 6.78 -18.31 -5.56
CA VAL A 181 6.27 -19.38 -4.71
C VAL A 181 7.16 -19.60 -3.48
N VAL A 182 8.47 -19.32 -3.58
CA VAL A 182 9.43 -19.56 -2.51
C VAL A 182 9.12 -18.76 -1.23
N PRO A 183 9.01 -17.42 -1.25
CA PRO A 183 8.67 -16.67 -0.05
C PRO A 183 7.25 -16.98 0.46
N ALA A 184 6.31 -17.34 -0.42
CA ALA A 184 4.98 -17.79 -0.02
C ALA A 184 5.02 -19.12 0.74
N PHE A 185 5.87 -20.06 0.30
CA PHE A 185 6.08 -21.32 1.00
C PHE A 185 6.64 -21.11 2.41
N PHE A 186 7.65 -20.23 2.57
CA PHE A 186 8.18 -19.92 3.90
C PHE A 186 7.13 -19.23 4.78
N LEU A 187 6.34 -18.33 4.22
CA LEU A 187 5.24 -17.70 4.96
C LEU A 187 4.23 -18.75 5.43
N ALA A 188 3.76 -19.63 4.54
CA ALA A 188 2.80 -20.68 4.88
C ALA A 188 3.35 -21.69 5.89
N ALA A 189 4.59 -22.15 5.70
CA ALA A 189 5.20 -23.18 6.55
C ALA A 189 5.45 -22.69 7.98
N LEU A 190 5.82 -21.44 8.16
CA LEU A 190 6.31 -20.93 9.44
C LEU A 190 5.32 -20.04 10.19
N ILE A 191 4.26 -19.51 9.55
CA ILE A 191 3.32 -18.59 10.20
C ILE A 191 2.67 -19.22 11.45
N MET A 192 2.46 -20.51 11.47
CA MET A 192 1.85 -21.21 12.59
C MET A 192 2.75 -21.29 13.84
N LEU A 193 4.05 -21.02 13.70
CA LEU A 193 5.00 -20.96 14.82
C LEU A 193 4.89 -19.63 15.60
N PHE A 194 4.32 -18.61 15.00
CA PHE A 194 4.17 -17.29 15.63
C PHE A 194 2.88 -17.21 16.47
N PRO A 195 2.80 -16.30 17.44
CA PRO A 195 1.62 -16.16 18.29
C PRO A 195 0.41 -15.68 17.50
N GLU A 196 -0.79 -16.14 17.85
CA GLU A 196 -2.05 -15.56 17.36
C GLU A 196 -2.28 -14.20 18.04
N SER A 197 -3.06 -13.32 17.38
CA SER A 197 -3.42 -12.02 17.93
C SER A 197 -4.06 -12.14 19.31
N PRO A 198 -3.51 -11.48 20.36
CA PRO A 198 -4.11 -11.44 21.68
C PRO A 198 -5.51 -10.84 21.65
N ARG A 199 -5.69 -9.74 20.90
CA ARG A 199 -6.96 -9.06 20.75
C ARG A 199 -8.04 -9.97 20.14
N TRP A 200 -7.69 -10.73 19.10
CA TRP A 200 -8.61 -11.69 18.49
C TRP A 200 -8.97 -12.83 19.44
N LEU A 201 -7.99 -13.38 20.18
CA LEU A 201 -8.25 -14.44 21.16
C LEU A 201 -9.23 -13.99 22.24
N ILE A 202 -9.02 -12.79 22.79
CA ILE A 202 -9.90 -12.20 23.81
C ILE A 202 -11.30 -11.95 23.23
N SER A 203 -11.40 -11.45 22.00
CA SER A 203 -12.70 -11.21 21.35
C SER A 203 -13.50 -12.48 21.12
N LYS A 204 -12.83 -13.64 20.97
CA LYS A 204 -13.44 -14.98 20.84
C LYS A 204 -13.66 -15.70 22.17
N GLY A 205 -13.48 -15.02 23.31
CA GLY A 205 -13.66 -15.60 24.64
C GLY A 205 -12.51 -16.48 25.13
N LYS A 206 -11.42 -16.59 24.35
CA LYS A 206 -10.21 -17.34 24.74
C LYS A 206 -9.26 -16.42 25.55
N VAL A 207 -9.79 -15.91 26.67
CA VAL A 207 -9.19 -14.81 27.45
C VAL A 207 -7.82 -15.22 27.99
N GLU A 208 -7.68 -16.41 28.55
CA GLU A 208 -6.44 -16.88 29.13
C GLU A 208 -5.33 -17.08 28.09
N GLN A 209 -5.66 -17.62 26.91
CA GLN A 209 -4.71 -17.72 25.80
C GLN A 209 -4.30 -16.35 25.26
N GLY A 210 -5.23 -15.39 25.23
CA GLY A 210 -4.95 -14.00 24.88
C GLY A 210 -3.95 -13.36 25.81
N LEU A 211 -4.14 -13.52 27.13
CA LEU A 211 -3.23 -12.99 28.16
C LEU A 211 -1.84 -13.65 28.05
N GLN A 212 -1.77 -14.98 27.87
CA GLN A 212 -0.51 -15.70 27.68
C GLN A 212 0.26 -15.22 26.43
N ASN A 213 -0.44 -15.02 25.32
CA ASN A 213 0.19 -14.50 24.09
C ASN A 213 0.66 -13.06 24.27
N LEU A 214 -0.10 -12.22 24.97
CA LEU A 214 0.29 -10.86 25.31
C LEU A 214 1.57 -10.84 26.15
N ALA A 215 1.61 -11.68 27.21
CA ALA A 215 2.78 -11.83 28.07
C ALA A 215 4.01 -12.34 27.30
N LYS A 216 3.86 -13.29 26.37
CA LYS A 216 4.95 -13.74 25.51
C LYS A 216 5.51 -12.65 24.62
N LEU A 217 4.64 -11.79 24.10
CA LEU A 217 5.03 -10.70 23.22
C LEU A 217 5.73 -9.56 23.96
N HIS A 218 5.29 -9.23 25.18
CA HIS A 218 5.69 -8.00 25.87
C HIS A 218 6.56 -8.20 27.10
N ALA A 219 6.46 -9.34 27.79
CA ALA A 219 7.09 -9.60 29.10
C ALA A 219 7.71 -11.00 29.24
N HIS A 220 8.25 -11.61 28.18
CA HIS A 220 8.89 -12.94 28.20
C HIS A 220 8.01 -14.06 28.76
N GLY A 221 6.69 -13.90 28.76
CA GLY A 221 5.72 -14.86 29.26
C GLY A 221 5.27 -14.61 30.70
N ASP A 222 5.70 -13.54 31.33
CA ASP A 222 5.22 -13.15 32.66
C ASP A 222 3.84 -12.48 32.53
N THR A 223 2.82 -13.22 32.95
CA THR A 223 1.43 -12.76 32.95
C THR A 223 1.13 -11.78 34.10
N SER A 224 2.01 -11.71 35.11
CA SER A 224 1.85 -10.82 36.27
C SER A 224 2.47 -9.43 36.08
N ASP A 225 3.16 -9.22 34.97
CA ASP A 225 3.77 -7.93 34.62
C ASP A 225 2.71 -6.81 34.57
N ALA A 226 2.98 -5.68 35.27
CA ALA A 226 2.04 -4.58 35.43
C ALA A 226 1.61 -3.96 34.08
N TRP A 227 2.52 -3.90 33.10
CA TRP A 227 2.23 -3.36 31.79
C TRP A 227 1.33 -4.32 30.98
N VAL A 228 1.58 -5.64 31.07
CA VAL A 228 0.75 -6.68 30.44
C VAL A 228 -0.67 -6.64 31.00
N GLN A 229 -0.83 -6.50 32.31
CA GLN A 229 -2.15 -6.42 32.93
C GLN A 229 -2.90 -5.14 32.52
N ALA A 230 -2.22 -4.00 32.52
CA ALA A 230 -2.83 -2.74 32.09
C ALA A 230 -3.27 -2.77 30.60
N GLU A 231 -2.45 -3.34 29.71
CA GLU A 231 -2.80 -3.48 28.30
C GLU A 231 -3.94 -4.50 28.11
N PHE A 232 -3.95 -5.57 28.88
CA PHE A 232 -5.01 -6.56 28.86
C PHE A 232 -6.37 -5.96 29.28
N GLU A 233 -6.42 -5.18 30.36
CA GLU A 233 -7.61 -4.45 30.79
C GLU A 233 -8.06 -3.46 29.69
N GLN A 234 -7.14 -2.71 29.12
CA GLN A 234 -7.43 -1.77 28.03
C GLN A 234 -8.03 -2.49 26.80
N ILE A 235 -7.51 -3.68 26.44
CA ILE A 235 -8.06 -4.48 25.34
C ILE A 235 -9.48 -4.94 25.68
N GLN A 236 -9.75 -5.38 26.92
CA GLN A 236 -11.08 -5.80 27.34
C GLN A 236 -12.09 -4.65 27.31
N GLU A 237 -11.70 -3.50 27.82
CA GLU A 237 -12.53 -2.28 27.79
C GLU A 237 -12.82 -1.86 26.34
N ALA A 238 -11.81 -1.83 25.49
CA ALA A 238 -11.96 -1.49 24.09
C ALA A 238 -12.89 -2.47 23.35
N LEU A 239 -12.77 -3.78 23.59
CA LEU A 239 -13.64 -4.79 22.99
C LEU A 239 -15.07 -4.70 23.52
N THR A 240 -15.27 -4.37 24.77
CA THR A 240 -16.61 -4.14 25.33
C THR A 240 -17.25 -2.90 24.71
N TYR A 241 -16.49 -1.80 24.64
CA TYR A 241 -16.94 -0.58 23.97
C TYR A 241 -17.27 -0.82 22.49
N GLU A 242 -16.42 -1.58 21.78
CA GLU A 242 -16.66 -1.93 20.38
C GLU A 242 -17.94 -2.76 20.21
N ARG A 243 -18.17 -3.77 21.06
CA ARG A 243 -19.41 -4.57 21.00
C ARG A 243 -20.67 -3.72 21.20
N GLU A 244 -20.58 -2.69 22.00
CA GLU A 244 -21.71 -1.79 22.28
C GLU A 244 -21.90 -0.72 21.19
N HIS A 245 -20.79 -0.27 20.57
CA HIS A 245 -20.76 0.91 19.72
C HIS A 245 -20.26 0.65 18.29
N GLU A 246 -19.76 -0.57 17.97
CA GLU A 246 -19.25 -0.87 16.64
C GLU A 246 -20.35 -0.71 15.58
N ALA A 247 -19.99 -0.14 14.45
CA ALA A 247 -20.87 -0.09 13.28
C ALA A 247 -21.30 -1.51 12.89
N GLN A 248 -22.52 -1.88 13.21
CA GLN A 248 -23.06 -3.23 12.93
C GLN A 248 -23.19 -3.48 11.43
N SER A 249 -23.25 -2.43 10.62
CA SER A 249 -23.47 -2.53 9.19
C SER A 249 -22.56 -1.59 8.39
N TYR A 250 -22.18 -2.01 7.17
CA TYR A 250 -21.56 -1.11 6.18
C TYR A 250 -22.43 0.11 5.84
N MET A 251 -23.75 0.01 6.05
CA MET A 251 -24.69 1.10 5.80
C MET A 251 -24.46 2.32 6.70
N GLU A 252 -23.86 2.16 7.89
CA GLU A 252 -23.55 3.28 8.78
C GLU A 252 -22.50 4.23 8.18
N LEU A 253 -21.57 3.70 7.36
CA LEU A 253 -20.62 4.51 6.62
C LEU A 253 -21.28 5.49 5.64
N PHE A 254 -22.47 5.15 5.17
CA PHE A 254 -23.24 5.98 4.22
C PHE A 254 -24.29 6.86 4.90
N ARG A 255 -24.69 6.54 6.12
CA ARG A 255 -25.76 7.25 6.83
C ARG A 255 -25.25 8.51 7.53
N ASP A 256 -24.09 8.45 8.16
CA ASP A 256 -23.48 9.61 8.84
C ASP A 256 -22.66 10.46 7.87
N ARG A 257 -22.93 11.76 7.84
CA ARG A 257 -22.26 12.71 6.92
C ARG A 257 -20.74 12.76 7.12
N SER A 258 -20.27 12.67 8.37
CA SER A 258 -18.84 12.67 8.68
C SER A 258 -18.16 11.37 8.21
N CYS A 259 -18.80 10.22 8.46
CA CYS A 259 -18.33 8.92 8.00
C CYS A 259 -18.32 8.83 6.47
N PHE A 260 -19.37 9.30 5.81
CA PHE A 260 -19.44 9.33 4.36
C PHE A 260 -18.38 10.23 3.72
N ARG A 261 -18.12 11.41 4.30
CA ARG A 261 -17.04 12.31 3.85
C ARG A 261 -15.68 11.63 3.91
N ARG A 262 -15.39 10.93 5.03
CA ARG A 262 -14.13 10.16 5.21
C ARG A 262 -14.03 9.01 4.21
N LEU A 263 -15.10 8.26 4.03
CA LEU A 263 -15.17 7.17 3.05
C LEU A 263 -14.93 7.69 1.63
N PHE A 264 -15.62 8.77 1.25
CA PHE A 264 -15.45 9.39 -0.06
C PHE A 264 -14.00 9.86 -0.30
N LEU A 265 -13.38 10.52 0.68
CA LEU A 265 -11.99 10.97 0.58
C LEU A 265 -11.01 9.80 0.50
N ALA A 266 -11.23 8.72 1.27
CA ALA A 266 -10.41 7.52 1.21
C ALA A 266 -10.52 6.83 -0.15
N CYS A 267 -11.73 6.64 -0.66
CA CYS A 267 -11.96 6.04 -1.98
C CYS A 267 -11.40 6.92 -3.11
N ALA A 268 -11.61 8.24 -3.03
CA ALA A 268 -11.06 9.20 -3.99
C ALA A 268 -9.52 9.18 -3.98
N LEU A 269 -8.89 9.09 -2.81
CA LEU A 269 -7.44 8.95 -2.69
C LEU A 269 -6.96 7.67 -3.36
N GLN A 270 -7.56 6.53 -3.06
CA GLN A 270 -7.16 5.25 -3.63
C GLN A 270 -7.36 5.19 -5.14
N ALA A 271 -8.46 5.76 -5.65
CA ALA A 271 -8.69 5.91 -7.08
C ALA A 271 -7.65 6.85 -7.72
N SER A 272 -7.40 8.02 -7.10
CA SER A 272 -6.46 9.02 -7.60
C SER A 272 -5.04 8.49 -7.72
N VAL A 273 -4.59 7.67 -6.76
CA VAL A 273 -3.26 7.08 -6.77
C VAL A 273 -3.07 6.15 -7.98
N GLN A 274 -4.07 5.36 -8.35
CA GLN A 274 -3.99 4.55 -9.57
C GLN A 274 -4.01 5.42 -10.84
N MET A 275 -4.74 6.54 -10.81
CA MET A 275 -4.80 7.49 -11.91
C MET A 275 -3.57 8.41 -12.02
N THR A 276 -2.58 8.31 -11.13
CA THR A 276 -1.28 8.98 -11.30
C THR A 276 -0.45 8.40 -12.46
N GLY A 277 -0.79 7.20 -12.94
CA GLY A 277 -0.05 6.48 -13.96
C GLY A 277 0.91 5.42 -13.41
N VAL A 278 0.95 5.22 -12.06
CA VAL A 278 1.86 4.25 -11.44
C VAL A 278 1.65 2.84 -11.97
N SER A 279 0.38 2.40 -12.08
CA SER A 279 0.06 1.07 -12.57
C SER A 279 0.46 0.87 -14.03
N ALA A 280 0.27 1.91 -14.88
CA ALA A 280 0.71 1.88 -16.26
C ALA A 280 2.23 1.71 -16.38
N ILE A 281 3.01 2.47 -15.59
CA ILE A 281 4.47 2.37 -15.59
C ILE A 281 4.92 1.04 -14.98
N GLN A 282 4.33 0.58 -13.87
CA GLN A 282 4.74 -0.67 -13.23
C GLN A 282 4.52 -1.89 -14.11
N TYR A 283 3.37 -1.98 -14.81
CA TYR A 283 3.01 -3.15 -15.60
C TYR A 283 3.58 -3.14 -17.01
N TYR A 284 3.89 -1.97 -17.56
CA TYR A 284 4.27 -1.81 -18.96
C TYR A 284 5.58 -1.06 -19.17
N SER A 285 6.41 -0.89 -18.12
CA SER A 285 7.66 -0.15 -18.22
C SER A 285 8.59 -0.65 -19.34
N VAL A 286 8.73 -1.95 -19.49
CA VAL A 286 9.57 -2.54 -20.55
C VAL A 286 8.98 -2.25 -21.93
N THR A 287 7.66 -2.36 -22.09
CA THR A 287 6.96 -2.00 -23.33
C THR A 287 7.15 -0.51 -23.66
N ILE A 288 7.04 0.36 -22.65
CA ILE A 288 7.24 1.81 -22.76
C ILE A 288 8.68 2.13 -23.20
N TYR A 289 9.68 1.47 -22.61
CA TYR A 289 11.09 1.65 -23.03
C TYR A 289 11.33 1.16 -24.45
N ASN A 290 10.70 0.06 -24.85
CA ASN A 290 10.77 -0.44 -26.23
C ASN A 290 10.22 0.57 -27.25
N GLN A 291 9.17 1.32 -26.91
CA GLN A 291 8.64 2.40 -27.75
C GLN A 291 9.65 3.52 -27.99
N MET A 292 10.57 3.74 -27.06
CA MET A 292 11.65 4.73 -27.19
C MET A 292 12.92 4.18 -27.84
N GLY A 293 12.85 3.00 -28.45
CA GLY A 293 13.98 2.36 -29.12
C GLY A 293 14.99 1.70 -28.17
N ILE A 294 14.63 1.52 -26.89
CA ILE A 294 15.43 0.80 -25.90
C ILE A 294 14.85 -0.61 -25.83
N SER A 295 15.52 -1.59 -26.38
CA SER A 295 15.01 -2.95 -26.52
C SER A 295 15.86 -3.97 -25.75
N GLY A 296 15.27 -5.15 -25.54
CA GLY A 296 15.93 -6.31 -24.97
C GLY A 296 16.35 -6.10 -23.51
N THR A 297 17.51 -6.67 -23.19
CA THR A 297 18.08 -6.70 -21.82
C THR A 297 18.34 -5.31 -21.24
N ASP A 298 18.58 -4.28 -22.08
CA ASP A 298 18.77 -2.91 -21.59
C ASP A 298 17.49 -2.32 -20.98
N ALA A 299 16.32 -2.58 -21.55
CA ALA A 299 15.05 -2.13 -20.99
C ALA A 299 14.80 -2.75 -19.59
N LEU A 300 15.11 -4.04 -19.42
CA LEU A 300 15.01 -4.76 -18.16
C LEU A 300 15.99 -4.18 -17.11
N LYS A 301 17.24 -3.92 -17.53
CA LYS A 301 18.26 -3.31 -16.68
C LYS A 301 17.83 -1.92 -16.16
N TYR A 302 17.28 -1.07 -17.03
CA TYR A 302 16.83 0.26 -16.64
C TYR A 302 15.61 0.21 -15.72
N GLN A 303 14.72 -0.77 -15.91
CA GLN A 303 13.63 -1.04 -14.98
C GLN A 303 14.15 -1.50 -13.61
N ALA A 304 15.17 -2.36 -13.58
CA ALA A 304 15.79 -2.81 -12.34
C ALA A 304 16.46 -1.66 -11.57
N ILE A 305 17.12 -0.72 -12.27
CA ILE A 305 17.67 0.49 -11.65
C ILE A 305 16.54 1.39 -11.12
N SER A 306 15.45 1.55 -11.88
CA SER A 306 14.27 2.32 -11.46
C SER A 306 13.68 1.81 -10.14
N SER A 307 13.66 0.48 -9.92
CA SER A 307 13.16 -0.11 -8.67
C SER A 307 14.04 0.23 -7.45
N VAL A 308 15.36 0.38 -7.64
CA VAL A 308 16.26 0.85 -6.58
C VAL A 308 15.92 2.29 -6.18
N LEU A 309 15.73 3.17 -7.16
CA LEU A 309 15.36 4.58 -6.91
C LEU A 309 13.99 4.69 -6.23
N ALA A 310 13.03 3.85 -6.62
CA ALA A 310 11.73 3.78 -5.96
C ALA A 310 11.87 3.36 -4.48
N LEU A 311 12.68 2.36 -4.17
CA LEU A 311 12.93 1.94 -2.79
C LEU A 311 13.61 3.04 -1.97
N CYS A 312 14.59 3.77 -2.53
CA CYS A 312 15.18 4.94 -1.90
C CYS A 312 14.14 6.03 -1.63
N GLY A 313 13.22 6.28 -2.56
CA GLY A 313 12.10 7.22 -2.38
C GLY A 313 11.18 6.81 -1.22
N GLN A 314 10.83 5.52 -1.09
CA GLN A 314 10.04 5.01 0.02
C GLN A 314 10.74 5.19 1.37
N ALA A 315 12.04 4.91 1.44
CA ALA A 315 12.84 5.11 2.65
C ALA A 315 12.86 6.59 3.07
N LEU A 316 13.01 7.51 2.12
CA LEU A 316 12.94 8.95 2.37
C LEU A 316 11.55 9.37 2.86
N CYS A 317 10.48 8.85 2.26
CA CYS A 317 9.13 9.14 2.72
C CYS A 317 8.95 8.78 4.20
N ILE A 318 9.33 7.57 4.60
CA ILE A 318 9.24 7.11 5.99
C ILE A 318 10.02 8.05 6.95
N ALA A 319 11.17 8.56 6.51
CA ALA A 319 12.00 9.44 7.34
C ALA A 319 11.41 10.85 7.52
N PHE A 320 10.71 11.38 6.52
CA PHE A 320 10.30 12.79 6.48
C PHE A 320 8.81 13.05 6.59
N ILE A 321 7.94 12.02 6.42
CA ILE A 321 6.48 12.16 6.37
C ILE A 321 5.87 12.86 7.59
N ASP A 322 6.43 12.63 8.78
CA ASP A 322 5.94 13.24 10.02
C ASP A 322 6.32 14.72 10.16
N ARG A 323 7.31 15.19 9.38
CA ARG A 323 7.72 16.60 9.34
C ARG A 323 6.98 17.40 8.29
N LEU A 324 6.80 16.83 7.10
CA LEU A 324 6.20 17.49 5.95
C LEU A 324 4.66 17.54 6.01
N GLY A 325 4.04 16.60 6.77
CA GLY A 325 2.59 16.44 6.81
C GLY A 325 2.06 15.61 5.64
N ARG A 326 0.79 15.24 5.72
CA ARG A 326 0.18 14.32 4.73
C ARG A 326 -0.35 15.06 3.51
N ARG A 327 -1.05 16.18 3.75
CA ARG A 327 -1.72 16.98 2.72
C ARG A 327 -0.73 17.57 1.71
N TRP A 328 0.27 18.31 2.20
CA TRP A 328 1.22 19.00 1.33
C TRP A 328 2.15 18.05 0.59
N THR A 329 2.53 16.95 1.22
CA THR A 329 3.32 15.90 0.57
C THR A 329 2.54 15.26 -0.58
N LEU A 330 1.24 15.00 -0.40
CA LEU A 330 0.38 14.43 -1.44
C LEU A 330 0.16 15.41 -2.62
N ILE A 331 -0.07 16.69 -2.33
CA ILE A 331 -0.24 17.73 -3.35
C ILE A 331 1.05 17.91 -4.14
N GLY A 332 2.18 18.09 -3.46
CA GLY A 332 3.49 18.23 -4.08
C GLY A 332 3.88 17.01 -4.93
N GLY A 333 3.57 15.80 -4.45
CA GLY A 333 3.77 14.56 -5.18
C GLY A 333 2.97 14.49 -6.48
N ASN A 334 1.69 14.83 -6.44
CA ASN A 334 0.86 14.87 -7.65
C ASN A 334 1.36 15.93 -8.66
N LEU A 335 1.78 17.11 -8.19
CA LEU A 335 2.36 18.15 -9.07
C LEU A 335 3.70 17.70 -9.67
N GLY A 336 4.57 17.06 -8.88
CA GLY A 336 5.81 16.46 -9.36
C GLY A 336 5.57 15.38 -10.42
N ASN A 337 4.62 14.48 -10.17
CA ASN A 337 4.20 13.47 -11.13
C ASN A 337 3.60 14.09 -12.41
N CYS A 338 2.81 15.16 -12.28
CA CYS A 338 2.27 15.89 -13.42
C CYS A 338 3.39 16.45 -14.30
N LEU A 339 4.39 17.12 -13.70
CA LEU A 339 5.53 17.66 -14.44
C LEU A 339 6.33 16.57 -15.16
N THR A 340 6.60 15.45 -14.50
CA THR A 340 7.32 14.34 -15.13
C THR A 340 6.54 13.74 -16.30
N PHE A 341 5.21 13.61 -16.18
CA PHE A 341 4.37 13.16 -17.29
C PHE A 341 4.26 14.17 -18.42
N ILE A 342 4.26 15.47 -18.17
CA ILE A 342 4.32 16.51 -19.23
C ILE A 342 5.60 16.31 -20.04
N VAL A 343 6.75 16.18 -19.38
CA VAL A 343 8.03 15.98 -20.07
C VAL A 343 8.04 14.67 -20.84
N SER A 344 7.61 13.55 -20.22
CA SER A 344 7.55 12.24 -20.88
C SER A 344 6.64 12.26 -22.12
N THR A 345 5.46 12.88 -21.99
CA THR A 345 4.50 13.00 -23.11
C THR A 345 5.06 13.85 -24.23
N THR A 346 5.72 14.96 -23.92
CA THR A 346 6.37 15.82 -24.92
C THR A 346 7.47 15.07 -25.65
N MET A 347 8.30 14.30 -24.91
CA MET A 347 9.37 13.49 -25.52
C MET A 347 8.81 12.43 -26.47
N LEU A 348 7.74 11.73 -26.09
CA LEU A 348 7.06 10.75 -26.96
C LEU A 348 6.41 11.40 -28.20
N ALA A 349 5.92 12.63 -28.07
CA ALA A 349 5.30 13.36 -29.20
C ALA A 349 6.34 13.88 -30.20
N VAL A 350 7.50 14.38 -29.71
CA VAL A 350 8.56 14.94 -30.54
C VAL A 350 9.45 13.86 -31.14
N PHE A 351 9.67 12.76 -30.42
CA PHE A 351 10.49 11.64 -30.84
C PHE A 351 9.62 10.36 -30.92
N PRO A 352 8.78 10.23 -31.99
CA PRO A 352 7.87 9.11 -32.08
C PRO A 352 8.62 7.77 -32.21
N PRO A 353 7.98 6.68 -31.83
CA PRO A 353 8.52 5.31 -31.98
C PRO A 353 9.00 5.08 -33.40
N GLY A 354 10.24 4.59 -33.56
CA GLY A 354 10.84 4.37 -34.89
C GLY A 354 11.67 5.52 -35.46
N ALA A 355 11.68 6.71 -34.86
CA ALA A 355 12.66 7.76 -35.12
C ALA A 355 14.03 7.37 -34.53
N THR A 356 14.64 6.35 -35.15
CA THR A 356 15.89 5.74 -34.73
C THR A 356 17.04 6.73 -34.76
N GLY A 357 17.75 6.86 -33.67
CA GLY A 357 19.06 7.46 -33.64
C GLY A 357 19.32 8.53 -32.58
N ASN A 358 18.29 9.06 -31.89
CA ASN A 358 18.56 10.08 -30.86
C ASN A 358 18.71 9.44 -29.46
N LYS A 359 19.90 8.87 -29.21
CA LYS A 359 20.25 8.28 -27.91
C LYS A 359 20.03 9.25 -26.75
N SER A 360 20.19 10.55 -26.95
CA SER A 360 19.97 11.57 -25.94
C SER A 360 18.51 11.68 -25.54
N ALA A 361 17.57 11.56 -26.49
CA ALA A 361 16.14 11.55 -26.18
C ALA A 361 15.74 10.29 -25.38
N SER A 362 16.24 9.12 -25.77
CA SER A 362 15.99 7.88 -25.03
C SER A 362 16.51 7.96 -23.58
N TRP A 363 17.70 8.49 -23.37
CA TRP A 363 18.26 8.71 -22.01
C TRP A 363 17.47 9.74 -21.20
N GLY A 364 17.05 10.83 -21.84
CA GLY A 364 16.18 11.81 -21.21
C GLY A 364 14.87 11.21 -20.73
N PHE A 365 14.23 10.37 -21.56
CA PHE A 365 13.01 9.67 -21.21
C PHE A 365 13.19 8.70 -20.04
N ILE A 366 14.26 7.91 -20.03
CA ILE A 366 14.62 7.02 -18.91
C ILE A 366 14.77 7.84 -17.61
N ALA A 367 15.55 8.92 -17.65
CA ALA A 367 15.79 9.77 -16.49
C ALA A 367 14.48 10.36 -15.92
N VAL A 368 13.57 10.81 -16.79
CA VAL A 368 12.28 11.34 -16.37
C VAL A 368 11.37 10.25 -15.79
N THR A 369 11.39 9.03 -16.35
CA THR A 369 10.65 7.89 -15.78
C THR A 369 11.19 7.50 -14.41
N TRP A 370 12.51 7.54 -14.21
CA TRP A 370 13.13 7.30 -12.91
C TRP A 370 12.76 8.39 -11.90
N LEU A 371 12.75 9.64 -12.32
CA LEU A 371 12.32 10.77 -11.49
C LEU A 371 10.86 10.63 -11.09
N TYR A 372 9.98 10.20 -12.02
CA TYR A 372 8.58 9.90 -11.71
C TYR A 372 8.47 8.83 -10.63
N ASN A 373 9.15 7.68 -10.80
CA ASN A 373 9.10 6.59 -9.84
C ASN A 373 9.62 7.02 -8.46
N PHE A 374 10.67 7.83 -8.41
CA PHE A 374 11.18 8.40 -7.17
C PHE A 374 10.17 9.35 -6.52
N CYS A 375 9.60 10.30 -7.27
CA CYS A 375 8.59 11.24 -6.79
C CYS A 375 7.35 10.51 -6.26
N PHE A 376 6.82 9.56 -7.02
CA PHE A 376 5.67 8.76 -6.62
C PHE A 376 5.96 7.97 -5.34
N SER A 377 7.08 7.27 -5.28
CA SER A 377 7.47 6.41 -4.15
C SER A 377 7.80 7.18 -2.89
N SER A 378 8.26 8.44 -3.03
CA SER A 378 8.54 9.31 -1.88
C SER A 378 7.32 10.09 -1.37
N THR A 379 6.18 10.05 -2.08
CA THR A 379 5.01 10.87 -1.76
C THR A 379 3.70 10.05 -1.83
N CYS A 380 3.09 9.93 -3.02
CA CYS A 380 1.75 9.37 -3.22
C CYS A 380 1.65 7.89 -2.80
N GLY A 381 2.69 7.09 -3.06
CA GLY A 381 2.68 5.65 -2.79
C GLY A 381 2.42 5.33 -1.31
N PRO A 382 3.32 5.71 -0.38
CA PRO A 382 3.12 5.45 1.04
C PRO A 382 1.87 6.13 1.62
N LEU A 383 1.56 7.36 1.19
CA LEU A 383 0.41 8.11 1.68
C LEU A 383 -0.93 7.46 1.34
N SER A 384 -1.01 6.71 0.25
CA SER A 384 -2.22 5.96 -0.12
C SER A 384 -2.64 4.94 0.93
N TRP A 385 -1.71 4.39 1.69
CA TRP A 385 -1.98 3.44 2.77
C TRP A 385 -2.10 4.11 4.14
N ILE A 386 -1.33 5.17 4.37
CA ILE A 386 -1.28 5.87 5.66
C ILE A 386 -2.57 6.67 5.89
N ILE A 387 -2.98 7.48 4.92
CA ILE A 387 -4.13 8.38 5.08
C ILE A 387 -5.43 7.62 5.34
N PRO A 388 -5.81 6.56 4.59
CA PRO A 388 -7.04 5.81 4.90
C PRO A 388 -7.01 5.17 6.29
N ALA A 389 -5.84 4.75 6.78
CA ALA A 389 -5.72 4.20 8.12
C ALA A 389 -5.87 5.26 9.23
N GLU A 390 -5.53 6.53 8.94
CA GLU A 390 -5.59 7.65 9.90
C GLU A 390 -6.96 8.34 9.94
N ILE A 391 -7.68 8.47 8.82
CA ILE A 391 -8.90 9.30 8.74
C ILE A 391 -10.15 8.65 9.33
N PHE A 392 -10.18 7.31 9.45
CA PHE A 392 -11.31 6.62 10.06
C PHE A 392 -11.14 6.53 11.57
N ASP A 393 -12.24 6.75 12.29
CA ASP A 393 -12.33 6.46 13.72
C ASP A 393 -12.30 4.94 13.97
N THR A 394 -12.09 4.55 15.22
CA THR A 394 -11.97 3.13 15.61
C THR A 394 -13.20 2.32 15.23
N LYS A 395 -14.40 2.93 15.32
CA LYS A 395 -15.69 2.32 15.03
C LYS A 395 -15.86 1.89 13.57
N THR A 396 -15.36 2.69 12.62
CA THR A 396 -15.63 2.51 11.18
C THR A 396 -14.40 2.12 10.37
N ARG A 397 -13.20 2.09 11.01
CA ARG A 397 -11.90 1.93 10.34
C ARG A 397 -11.81 0.68 9.49
N SER A 398 -12.11 -0.49 10.06
CA SER A 398 -11.93 -1.77 9.36
C SER A 398 -12.76 -1.82 8.07
N LYS A 399 -14.02 -1.39 8.15
CA LYS A 399 -14.95 -1.37 7.02
C LYS A 399 -14.60 -0.28 6.00
N GLY A 400 -14.21 0.92 6.47
CA GLY A 400 -13.82 2.04 5.62
C GLY A 400 -12.53 1.77 4.85
N VAL A 401 -11.51 1.24 5.51
CA VAL A 401 -10.24 0.85 4.87
C VAL A 401 -10.45 -0.30 3.88
N SER A 402 -11.32 -1.28 4.20
CA SER A 402 -11.65 -2.36 3.28
C SER A 402 -12.24 -1.83 1.97
N ILE A 403 -13.25 -0.96 2.03
CA ILE A 403 -13.87 -0.35 0.83
C ILE A 403 -12.86 0.50 0.06
N ALA A 404 -12.03 1.26 0.75
CA ALA A 404 -10.97 2.06 0.11
C ALA A 404 -9.96 1.17 -0.63
N THR A 405 -9.53 0.06 -0.02
CA THR A 405 -8.63 -0.92 -0.65
C THR A 405 -9.27 -1.60 -1.85
N MET A 406 -10.55 -1.98 -1.75
CA MET A 406 -11.32 -2.51 -2.89
C MET A 406 -11.37 -1.49 -4.04
N THR A 407 -11.57 -0.20 -3.73
CA THR A 407 -11.55 0.87 -4.74
C THR A 407 -10.18 0.96 -5.42
N SER A 408 -9.08 0.84 -4.67
CA SER A 408 -7.73 0.80 -5.23
C SER A 408 -7.57 -0.33 -6.24
N PHE A 409 -7.96 -1.56 -5.88
CA PHE A 409 -7.86 -2.70 -6.78
C PHE A 409 -8.78 -2.57 -8.00
N ALA A 410 -9.99 -2.01 -7.85
CA ALA A 410 -10.89 -1.78 -8.97
C ALA A 410 -10.27 -0.82 -10.01
N PHE A 411 -9.72 0.32 -9.58
CA PHE A 411 -9.04 1.26 -10.46
C PHE A 411 -7.74 0.71 -11.02
N ASN A 412 -6.99 -0.07 -10.23
CA ASN A 412 -5.79 -0.77 -10.70
C ASN A 412 -6.14 -1.76 -11.82
N THR A 413 -7.21 -2.54 -11.66
CA THR A 413 -7.72 -3.47 -12.67
C THR A 413 -8.09 -2.72 -13.96
N MET A 414 -8.79 -1.59 -13.84
CA MET A 414 -9.17 -0.76 -14.98
C MET A 414 -7.92 -0.27 -15.74
N ILE A 415 -6.96 0.33 -15.04
CA ILE A 415 -5.73 0.85 -15.66
C ILE A 415 -4.91 -0.30 -16.25
N GLY A 416 -4.76 -1.43 -15.54
CA GLY A 416 -4.06 -2.60 -16.04
C GLY A 416 -4.63 -3.12 -17.37
N GLN A 417 -5.97 -3.10 -17.51
CA GLN A 417 -6.64 -3.56 -18.72
C GLN A 417 -6.52 -2.59 -19.89
N VAL A 418 -6.67 -1.28 -19.65
CA VAL A 418 -6.77 -0.31 -20.74
C VAL A 418 -5.42 0.24 -21.20
N THR A 419 -4.35 0.05 -20.44
CA THR A 419 -3.05 0.70 -20.73
C THR A 419 -2.43 0.21 -22.02
N GLU A 420 -2.35 -1.10 -22.25
CA GLU A 420 -1.73 -1.66 -23.46
C GLU A 420 -2.49 -1.18 -24.71
N LEU A 421 -3.81 -1.34 -24.71
CA LEU A 421 -4.67 -0.88 -25.81
C LEU A 421 -4.60 0.64 -26.00
N GLY A 422 -4.57 1.40 -24.90
CA GLY A 422 -4.47 2.86 -24.92
C GLY A 422 -3.15 3.35 -25.52
N MET A 423 -2.04 2.68 -25.19
CA MET A 423 -0.73 2.99 -25.77
C MET A 423 -0.68 2.67 -27.27
N GLU A 424 -1.31 1.57 -27.69
CA GLU A 424 -1.33 1.16 -29.11
C GLU A 424 -2.22 2.08 -29.95
N THR A 425 -3.43 2.39 -29.47
CA THR A 425 -4.43 3.15 -30.24
C THR A 425 -4.24 4.65 -30.19
N ALA A 426 -3.89 5.22 -29.00
CA ALA A 426 -3.77 6.65 -28.79
C ALA A 426 -2.30 7.13 -28.75
N GLY A 427 -1.31 6.22 -28.68
CA GLY A 427 0.10 6.55 -28.62
C GLY A 427 0.43 7.52 -27.48
N TRP A 428 1.20 8.57 -27.77
CA TRP A 428 1.60 9.58 -26.76
C TRP A 428 0.42 10.31 -26.12
N LYS A 429 -0.74 10.40 -26.81
CA LYS A 429 -1.95 11.06 -26.28
C LYS A 429 -2.51 10.35 -25.05
N PHE A 430 -2.29 9.03 -24.91
CA PHE A 430 -2.71 8.28 -23.74
C PHE A 430 -2.07 8.81 -22.45
N TYR A 431 -0.83 9.28 -22.51
CA TYR A 431 -0.12 9.82 -21.35
C TYR A 431 -0.69 11.17 -20.88
N LEU A 432 -1.40 11.92 -21.74
CA LEU A 432 -2.11 13.14 -21.34
C LEU A 432 -3.18 12.87 -20.28
N LEU A 433 -3.78 11.66 -20.27
CA LEU A 433 -4.70 11.25 -19.22
C LEU A 433 -4.05 11.40 -17.84
N PHE A 434 -2.82 10.91 -17.70
CA PHE A 434 -2.11 10.97 -16.41
C PHE A 434 -1.67 12.40 -16.06
N VAL A 435 -1.33 13.22 -17.04
CA VAL A 435 -1.07 14.66 -16.81
C VAL A 435 -2.31 15.35 -16.22
N ILE A 436 -3.47 15.17 -16.85
CA ILE A 436 -4.72 15.79 -16.40
C ILE A 436 -5.11 15.23 -15.03
N CYS A 437 -5.05 13.92 -14.83
CA CYS A 437 -5.42 13.30 -13.57
C CYS A 437 -4.51 13.76 -12.41
N ASN A 438 -3.19 13.82 -12.58
CA ASN A 438 -2.30 14.32 -11.54
C ASN A 438 -2.59 15.78 -11.18
N PHE A 439 -2.83 16.62 -12.17
CA PHE A 439 -3.18 18.03 -11.95
C PHE A 439 -4.52 18.18 -11.20
N THR A 440 -5.56 17.48 -11.66
CA THR A 440 -6.87 17.52 -11.01
C THR A 440 -6.84 16.88 -9.61
N ASN A 441 -6.05 15.84 -9.37
CA ASN A 441 -5.83 15.26 -8.06
C ASN A 441 -5.19 16.27 -7.10
N ALA A 442 -4.17 17.01 -7.54
CA ALA A 442 -3.55 18.06 -6.72
C ALA A 442 -4.56 19.13 -6.30
N ILE A 443 -5.42 19.61 -7.24
CA ILE A 443 -6.49 20.56 -6.95
C ILE A 443 -7.51 19.94 -5.98
N PHE A 444 -7.93 18.70 -6.21
CA PHE A 444 -8.89 18.00 -5.36
C PHE A 444 -8.40 17.91 -3.91
N PHE A 445 -7.18 17.45 -3.69
CA PHE A 445 -6.63 17.33 -2.34
C PHE A 445 -6.35 18.69 -1.69
N TYR A 446 -5.99 19.69 -2.47
CA TYR A 446 -5.90 21.08 -1.99
C TYR A 446 -7.26 21.60 -1.49
N CYS A 447 -8.34 21.29 -2.20
CA CYS A 447 -9.68 21.78 -1.87
C CYS A 447 -10.35 21.01 -0.73
N PHE A 448 -10.17 19.67 -0.65
CA PHE A 448 -11.05 18.83 0.17
C PHE A 448 -10.34 18.05 1.28
N LEU A 449 -9.01 17.84 1.20
CA LEU A 449 -8.29 17.04 2.20
C LEU A 449 -7.76 17.95 3.33
N PRO A 450 -8.25 17.84 4.58
CA PRO A 450 -7.63 18.51 5.72
C PRO A 450 -6.29 17.84 6.09
N GLU A 451 -5.42 18.57 6.82
CA GLU A 451 -4.18 18.00 7.33
C GLU A 451 -4.46 17.08 8.52
N THR A 452 -4.00 15.84 8.41
CA THR A 452 -4.21 14.80 9.44
C THR A 452 -2.97 14.52 10.30
N ALA A 453 -1.83 15.12 9.95
CA ALA A 453 -0.57 14.87 10.63
C ALA A 453 -0.62 15.19 12.13
N LYS A 454 -0.05 14.28 12.94
CA LYS A 454 0.11 14.43 14.41
C LYS A 454 -1.20 14.57 15.18
N ARG A 455 -2.34 14.13 14.63
CA ARG A 455 -3.61 14.11 15.35
C ARG A 455 -3.89 12.71 15.91
N PRO A 456 -4.36 12.61 17.16
CA PRO A 456 -4.91 11.35 17.68
C PRO A 456 -6.09 10.86 16.86
N LEU A 457 -6.24 9.54 16.77
CA LEU A 457 -7.31 8.92 15.97
C LEU A 457 -8.72 9.25 16.50
N GLU A 458 -8.81 9.47 17.81
CA GLU A 458 -10.03 9.83 18.53
C GLU A 458 -10.53 11.21 18.12
N GLU A 459 -9.62 12.11 17.75
CA GLU A 459 -9.95 13.49 17.33
C GLU A 459 -10.34 13.60 15.85
N MET A 460 -10.15 12.54 15.06
CA MET A 460 -10.51 12.57 13.63
C MET A 460 -12.00 12.80 13.41
N ASN A 461 -12.86 12.27 14.28
CA ASN A 461 -14.29 12.52 14.19
C ASN A 461 -14.62 14.00 14.39
N TYR A 462 -13.99 14.66 15.39
CA TYR A 462 -14.13 16.08 15.63
C TYR A 462 -13.66 16.92 14.43
N LEU A 463 -12.49 16.61 13.87
CA LEU A 463 -11.96 17.30 12.71
C LEU A 463 -12.93 17.22 11.51
N PHE A 464 -13.39 16.01 11.15
CA PHE A 464 -14.23 15.82 9.97
C PHE A 464 -15.68 16.26 10.15
N THR A 465 -16.16 16.39 11.38
CA THR A 465 -17.48 16.93 11.69
C THR A 465 -17.48 18.46 11.62
N ASN A 466 -16.45 19.12 12.15
CA ASN A 466 -16.43 20.58 12.32
C ASN A 466 -15.69 21.30 11.18
N ALA A 467 -14.71 20.66 10.53
CA ALA A 467 -13.99 21.27 9.42
C ALA A 467 -14.91 21.50 8.21
N PRO A 468 -14.80 22.65 7.53
CA PRO A 468 -15.56 22.90 6.32
C PRO A 468 -15.24 21.87 5.24
N LEU A 469 -16.17 21.66 4.29
CA LEU A 469 -15.93 20.79 3.15
C LEU A 469 -14.80 21.33 2.27
N PHE A 470 -14.72 22.65 2.12
CA PHE A 470 -13.72 23.35 1.35
C PHE A 470 -12.65 23.89 2.28
N VAL A 471 -11.46 23.31 2.21
CA VAL A 471 -10.35 23.46 3.17
C VAL A 471 -9.32 24.57 2.83
N PRO A 472 -9.25 25.18 1.61
CA PRO A 472 -8.28 26.22 1.31
C PRO A 472 -8.36 27.39 2.30
N GLY A 473 -7.21 27.78 2.86
CA GLY A 473 -7.14 28.84 3.88
C GLY A 473 -7.32 28.40 5.33
N MET A 474 -7.63 27.14 5.58
CA MET A 474 -7.67 26.58 6.94
C MET A 474 -6.24 26.47 7.48
N ASN A 475 -5.96 27.17 8.56
CA ASN A 475 -4.72 27.07 9.30
C ASN A 475 -4.76 25.85 10.23
N LYS A 476 -3.60 25.29 10.51
CA LYS A 476 -3.45 24.16 11.44
C LYS A 476 -4.01 24.50 12.85
N ASN A 477 -3.92 25.75 13.24
CA ASN A 477 -4.36 26.27 14.54
C ASN A 477 -5.87 26.51 14.64
N ASP A 478 -6.62 26.48 13.53
CA ASP A 478 -8.08 26.70 13.54
C ASP A 478 -8.84 25.57 14.22
N PHE A 479 -8.23 24.40 14.31
CA PHE A 479 -8.75 23.21 15.00
C PHE A 479 -7.66 22.63 15.89
N PRO A 480 -7.38 23.23 17.08
CA PRO A 480 -6.39 22.72 18.01
C PRO A 480 -6.78 21.34 18.51
N THR A 481 -5.80 20.50 18.79
CA THR A 481 -6.02 19.18 19.43
C THR A 481 -6.54 19.35 20.84
N ASP A 482 -7.23 18.34 21.38
CA ASP A 482 -7.69 18.38 22.78
C ASP A 482 -6.54 18.61 23.75
N LEU A 483 -5.37 18.06 23.43
CA LEU A 483 -4.16 18.29 24.21
C LEU A 483 -3.73 19.77 24.15
N GLU A 484 -3.71 20.37 22.95
CA GLU A 484 -3.38 21.78 22.77
C GLU A 484 -4.38 22.68 23.52
N ARG A 485 -5.70 22.40 23.41
CA ARG A 485 -6.74 23.11 24.18
C ARG A 485 -6.54 22.99 25.69
N ARG A 486 -6.27 21.78 26.21
CA ARG A 486 -6.00 21.58 27.64
C ARG A 486 -4.73 22.31 28.09
N VAL A 487 -3.69 22.32 27.27
CA VAL A 487 -2.45 23.06 27.56
C VAL A 487 -2.75 24.57 27.60
N GLU A 488 -3.53 25.12 26.66
CA GLU A 488 -3.95 26.51 26.66
C GLU A 488 -4.84 26.85 27.86
N GLU A 489 -5.77 25.98 28.22
CA GLU A 489 -6.61 26.16 29.42
C GLU A 489 -5.79 26.14 30.74
N VAL A 490 -4.82 25.24 30.86
CA VAL A 490 -3.91 25.20 32.00
C VAL A 490 -3.01 26.43 32.04
N ALA A 491 -2.46 26.84 30.91
CA ALA A 491 -1.64 28.04 30.80
C ALA A 491 -2.45 29.33 31.12
N ALA A 492 -3.71 29.41 30.66
CA ALA A 492 -4.61 30.51 30.99
C ALA A 492 -4.95 30.56 32.47
N LYS A 493 -5.19 29.40 33.10
CA LYS A 493 -5.40 29.31 34.55
C LYS A 493 -4.16 29.70 35.35
N GLN A 494 -2.97 29.27 34.96
CA GLN A 494 -1.72 29.66 35.57
C GLN A 494 -1.43 31.16 35.38
N GLY A 495 -1.68 31.71 34.20
CA GLY A 495 -1.56 33.13 33.93
C GLY A 495 -2.55 33.99 34.76
N SER A 496 -3.78 33.51 34.97
CA SER A 496 -4.77 34.19 35.83
C SER A 496 -4.40 34.12 37.28
N ILE A 497 -3.80 33.01 37.76
CA ILE A 497 -3.31 32.87 39.13
C ILE A 497 -2.13 33.82 39.37
N SER A 498 -1.16 33.89 38.47
CA SER A 498 -0.02 34.82 38.59
C SER A 498 -0.45 36.30 38.56
N HIS A 499 -1.52 36.62 37.83
CA HIS A 499 -2.09 37.97 37.81
C HIS A 499 -2.85 38.29 39.11
N ALA A 500 -3.56 37.33 39.68
CA ALA A 500 -4.25 37.48 40.99
C ALA A 500 -3.26 37.66 42.11
N GLU A 501 -2.19 36.84 42.18
CA GLU A 501 -1.11 36.98 43.16
C GLU A 501 -0.35 38.32 43.05
N HIS A 502 -0.18 38.82 41.80
CA HIS A 502 0.45 40.14 41.59
C HIS A 502 -0.46 41.32 41.96
N VAL A 503 -1.77 41.14 41.94
CA VAL A 503 -2.74 42.16 42.38
C VAL A 503 -2.88 42.16 43.89
N GLU A 504 -2.91 40.97 44.54
CA GLU A 504 -2.92 40.88 46.01
C GLU A 504 -1.60 41.33 46.67
N ALA A 505 -0.47 41.21 45.98
CA ALA A 505 0.82 41.71 46.50
C ALA A 505 0.99 43.25 46.34
N LYS A 506 0.02 43.96 45.72
CA LYS A 506 0.02 45.40 45.55
C LYS A 506 -1.06 46.12 46.33
N VAL A 507 -1.86 45.39 47.11
CA VAL A 507 -2.81 45.93 48.10
C VAL A 507 -2.23 45.72 49.50
#